data_7842cb0d26d1c635e2cebf4e8962bba8
#
_entry.id   7842cb0d26d1c635e2cebf4e8962bba8
#
_cell.length_a   1.000
_cell.length_b   1.000
_cell.length_c   1.000
_cell.angle_alpha   90.00
_cell.angle_beta   90.00
_cell.angle_gamma   90.00
#
_symmetry.space_group_name_H-M   'P 1'
#
loop_
_entity.id
_entity.type
_entity.pdbx_description
1 polymer ?
#
loop_
_entity_poly.entity_id
_entity_poly.type
_entity_poly.pdbx_seq_one_letter_code
_entity_poly.pdbx_strand_id
1 'polypeptide(L)'
;MGSEMCIRDRLEVGGRSVTLLDGDLVRKNLSSELGFSKEHRDLNIRRIGYVASEITKNGGVAVCAPIAPYDAVRKDVRIDVSPVGGFMLVHVDTPLEVCEQRDRKGLYAKARAGIIKEFTGISDPYEEPADADITIDTTALTPEEAAQQIILHLEREGYIGPDEG
;
A
#
# COMPACT_ATOMS: atom_id res chain seq x y z
N MET A 1 6.57 4.42 5.30
CA MET A 1 5.63 5.34 5.96
C MET A 1 6.10 6.77 5.67
N GLY A 2 5.34 7.48 4.90
CA GLY A 2 5.61 8.86 4.52
C GLY A 2 5.09 9.18 3.13
N SER A 3 5.44 8.40 2.11
CA SER A 3 4.98 8.64 0.74
C SER A 3 3.46 8.55 0.59
N GLU A 4 2.80 7.62 1.28
CA GLU A 4 1.35 7.48 1.29
C GLU A 4 0.63 8.72 1.86
N MET A 5 1.21 9.38 2.85
CA MET A 5 0.70 10.65 3.37
C MET A 5 0.91 11.79 2.38
N CYS A 6 2.09 11.84 1.75
CA CYS A 6 2.39 12.84 0.72
C CYS A 6 1.47 12.70 -0.50
N ILE A 7 1.16 11.44 -0.91
CA ILE A 7 0.20 11.18 -1.98
C ILE A 7 -1.18 11.71 -1.61
N ARG A 8 -1.68 11.37 -0.41
CA ARG A 8 -2.95 11.87 0.09
C ARG A 8 -3.01 13.40 0.04
N ASP A 9 -2.04 14.06 0.65
CA ASP A 9 -2.01 15.52 0.78
C ASP A 9 -2.00 16.21 -0.61
N ARG A 10 -1.26 15.66 -1.58
CA ARG A 10 -1.22 16.16 -2.96
C ARG A 10 -2.57 16.01 -3.67
N LEU A 11 -3.22 14.85 -3.54
CA LEU A 11 -4.53 14.59 -4.16
C LEU A 11 -5.63 15.43 -3.51
N GLU A 12 -5.57 15.69 -2.20
CA GLU A 12 -6.50 16.59 -1.50
C GLU A 12 -6.37 18.04 -1.95
N VAL A 13 -5.15 18.54 -2.16
CA VAL A 13 -4.90 19.85 -2.74
C VAL A 13 -5.51 19.97 -4.13
N GLY A 14 -5.45 18.90 -4.95
CA GLY A 14 -6.13 18.79 -6.25
C GLY A 14 -7.66 18.62 -6.16
N GLY A 15 -8.27 18.79 -4.98
CA GLY A 15 -9.72 18.75 -4.78
C GLY A 15 -10.33 17.34 -4.73
N ARG A 16 -9.53 16.28 -4.62
CA ARG A 16 -10.02 14.89 -4.51
C ARG A 16 -10.33 14.54 -3.06
N SER A 17 -11.43 13.81 -2.84
CA SER A 17 -11.70 13.20 -1.54
C SER A 17 -10.86 11.95 -1.38
N VAL A 18 -9.94 11.92 -0.41
CA VAL A 18 -8.97 10.84 -0.22
C VAL A 18 -9.15 10.17 1.14
N THR A 19 -9.13 8.84 1.14
CA THR A 19 -9.09 8.02 2.35
C THR A 19 -7.80 7.23 2.39
N LEU A 20 -7.01 7.42 3.45
CA LEU A 20 -5.83 6.61 3.71
C LEU A 20 -6.21 5.37 4.53
N LEU A 21 -5.99 4.20 3.96
CA LEU A 21 -6.16 2.89 4.60
C LEU A 21 -4.79 2.33 5.00
N ASP A 22 -4.23 2.90 6.08
CA ASP A 22 -2.99 2.43 6.70
C ASP A 22 -3.19 1.09 7.41
N GLY A 23 -2.21 0.21 7.35
CA GLY A 23 -2.32 -1.15 7.89
C GLY A 23 -2.57 -1.20 9.41
N ASP A 24 -1.97 -0.30 10.18
CA ASP A 24 -2.17 -0.25 11.64
C ASP A 24 -3.58 0.28 11.97
N LEU A 25 -4.03 1.31 11.26
CA LEU A 25 -5.36 1.90 11.43
C LEU A 25 -6.47 0.91 11.06
N VAL A 26 -6.30 0.19 9.96
CA VAL A 26 -7.24 -0.85 9.52
C VAL A 26 -7.30 -1.99 10.53
N ARG A 27 -6.15 -2.47 11.02
CA ARG A 27 -6.13 -3.53 12.03
C ARG A 27 -6.83 -3.10 13.31
N LYS A 28 -6.68 -1.86 13.73
CA LYS A 28 -7.34 -1.34 14.92
C LYS A 28 -8.87 -1.27 14.77
N ASN A 29 -9.37 -0.86 13.61
CA ASN A 29 -10.80 -0.51 13.43
C ASN A 29 -11.63 -1.58 12.71
N LEU A 30 -11.02 -2.36 11.80
CA LEU A 30 -11.74 -3.33 10.96
C LEU A 30 -11.28 -4.77 11.14
N SER A 31 -10.09 -5.00 11.70
CA SER A 31 -9.46 -6.32 11.71
C SER A 31 -8.70 -6.60 13.01
N SER A 32 -9.19 -6.06 14.13
CA SER A 32 -8.52 -6.17 15.44
C SER A 32 -8.48 -7.62 15.97
N GLU A 33 -9.39 -8.49 15.52
CA GLU A 33 -9.44 -9.91 15.87
C GLU A 33 -8.46 -10.77 15.05
N LEU A 34 -7.91 -10.25 13.95
CA LEU A 34 -7.06 -11.03 13.05
C LEU A 34 -5.61 -11.10 13.54
N GLY A 35 -5.04 -12.29 13.47
CA GLY A 35 -3.59 -12.53 13.65
C GLY A 35 -2.77 -12.29 12.38
N PHE A 36 -1.64 -13.01 12.26
CA PHE A 36 -0.68 -12.84 11.16
C PHE A 36 -0.53 -14.09 10.29
N SER A 37 -1.36 -15.13 10.46
CA SER A 37 -1.39 -16.27 9.55
C SER A 37 -1.70 -15.80 8.12
N LYS A 38 -1.38 -16.64 7.13
CA LYS A 38 -1.66 -16.33 5.72
C LYS A 38 -3.14 -16.01 5.50
N GLU A 39 -4.03 -16.84 6.07
CA GLU A 39 -5.49 -16.69 5.94
C GLU A 39 -5.97 -15.35 6.55
N HIS A 40 -5.44 -14.98 7.71
CA HIS A 40 -5.78 -13.72 8.36
C HIS A 40 -5.23 -12.50 7.60
N ARG A 41 -4.04 -12.62 7.01
CA ARG A 41 -3.49 -11.56 6.13
C ARG A 41 -4.34 -11.40 4.88
N ASP A 42 -4.69 -12.49 4.20
CA ASP A 42 -5.53 -12.46 3.01
C ASP A 42 -6.91 -11.88 3.31
N LEU A 43 -7.52 -12.27 4.44
CA LEU A 43 -8.81 -11.72 4.86
C LEU A 43 -8.72 -10.21 5.14
N ASN A 44 -7.65 -9.76 5.80
CA ASN A 44 -7.42 -8.33 6.04
C ASN A 44 -7.31 -7.54 4.72
N ILE A 45 -6.58 -8.07 3.73
CA ILE A 45 -6.45 -7.41 2.42
C ILE A 45 -7.78 -7.37 1.67
N ARG A 46 -8.59 -8.44 1.70
CA ARG A 46 -9.94 -8.44 1.11
C ARG A 46 -10.86 -7.40 1.76
N ARG A 47 -10.81 -7.25 3.09
CA ARG A 47 -11.57 -6.19 3.80
C ARG A 47 -11.14 -4.79 3.36
N ILE A 48 -9.82 -4.54 3.25
CA ILE A 48 -9.29 -3.28 2.72
C ILE A 48 -9.77 -3.05 1.29
N GLY A 49 -9.68 -4.06 0.43
CA GLY A 49 -10.15 -4.01 -0.95
C GLY A 49 -11.63 -3.68 -1.06
N TYR A 50 -12.47 -4.30 -0.24
CA TYR A 50 -13.90 -3.99 -0.20
C TYR A 50 -14.16 -2.52 0.19
N VAL A 51 -13.53 -2.03 1.25
CA VAL A 51 -13.66 -0.62 1.66
C VAL A 51 -13.16 0.32 0.56
N ALA A 52 -12.03 0.01 -0.06
CA ALA A 52 -11.47 0.78 -1.17
C ALA A 52 -12.43 0.80 -2.39
N SER A 53 -13.06 -0.33 -2.72
CA SER A 53 -14.03 -0.40 -3.83
C SER A 53 -15.26 0.50 -3.57
N GLU A 54 -15.78 0.53 -2.35
CA GLU A 54 -16.91 1.39 -1.99
C GLU A 54 -16.53 2.89 -2.01
N ILE A 55 -15.31 3.24 -1.59
CA ILE A 55 -14.77 4.60 -1.70
C ILE A 55 -14.68 5.01 -3.18
N THR A 56 -14.09 4.16 -4.00
CA THR A 56 -13.90 4.40 -5.45
C THR A 56 -15.23 4.54 -6.18
N LYS A 57 -16.19 3.66 -5.91
CA LYS A 57 -17.54 3.68 -6.47
C LYS A 57 -18.28 5.00 -6.18
N ASN A 58 -17.96 5.64 -5.06
CA ASN A 58 -18.54 6.94 -4.66
C ASN A 58 -17.67 8.13 -5.08
N GLY A 59 -16.72 7.96 -5.99
CA GLY A 59 -15.89 9.03 -6.56
C GLY A 59 -14.71 9.46 -5.70
N GLY A 60 -14.46 8.78 -4.58
CA GLY A 60 -13.29 9.03 -3.74
C GLY A 60 -12.03 8.29 -4.23
N VAL A 61 -10.91 8.60 -3.61
CA VAL A 61 -9.63 7.92 -3.80
C VAL A 61 -9.27 7.17 -2.52
N ALA A 62 -8.99 5.88 -2.62
CA ALA A 62 -8.45 5.09 -1.52
C ALA A 62 -6.94 4.89 -1.71
N VAL A 63 -6.13 5.39 -0.79
CA VAL A 63 -4.69 5.10 -0.72
C VAL A 63 -4.50 3.98 0.30
N CYS A 64 -4.21 2.77 -0.19
CA CYS A 64 -4.06 1.59 0.64
C CYS A 64 -2.57 1.29 0.88
N ALA A 65 -2.15 1.22 2.14
CA ALA A 65 -0.76 1.00 2.52
C ALA A 65 -0.54 -0.24 3.43
N PRO A 66 -1.17 -1.39 3.17
CA PRO A 66 -0.82 -2.64 3.81
C PRO A 66 0.38 -3.30 3.11
N ILE A 67 1.03 -4.25 3.75
CA ILE A 67 2.12 -5.03 3.14
C ILE A 67 1.61 -5.88 1.97
N ALA A 68 0.44 -6.51 2.09
CA ALA A 68 -0.19 -7.35 1.06
C ALA A 68 0.78 -8.36 0.41
N PRO A 69 1.35 -9.32 1.17
CA PRO A 69 2.50 -10.10 0.71
C PRO A 69 2.18 -11.15 -0.37
N TYR A 70 0.92 -11.50 -0.57
CA TYR A 70 0.52 -12.60 -1.46
C TYR A 70 -0.12 -12.10 -2.76
N ASP A 71 0.34 -12.62 -3.89
CA ASP A 71 -0.05 -12.18 -5.23
C ASP A 71 -1.54 -12.45 -5.51
N ALA A 72 -2.04 -13.61 -5.13
CA ALA A 72 -3.42 -14.00 -5.39
C ALA A 72 -4.43 -12.99 -4.82
N VAL A 73 -4.25 -12.56 -3.56
CA VAL A 73 -5.18 -11.63 -2.92
C VAL A 73 -5.08 -10.21 -3.48
N ARG A 74 -3.89 -9.78 -3.95
CA ARG A 74 -3.75 -8.49 -4.66
C ARG A 74 -4.55 -8.50 -5.97
N LYS A 75 -4.50 -9.62 -6.71
CA LYS A 75 -5.29 -9.83 -7.94
C LYS A 75 -6.78 -9.87 -7.67
N ASP A 76 -7.23 -10.55 -6.60
CA ASP A 76 -8.63 -10.53 -6.17
C ASP A 76 -9.11 -9.09 -5.96
N VAL A 77 -8.35 -8.27 -5.24
CA VAL A 77 -8.71 -6.85 -4.99
C VAL A 77 -8.74 -6.04 -6.28
N ARG A 78 -7.79 -6.26 -7.21
CA ARG A 78 -7.80 -5.61 -8.53
C ARG A 78 -9.09 -5.96 -9.29
N ILE A 79 -9.50 -7.22 -9.28
CA ILE A 79 -10.73 -7.69 -9.94
C ILE A 79 -11.97 -7.03 -9.31
N ASP A 80 -12.00 -6.89 -7.99
CA ASP A 80 -13.14 -6.31 -7.27
C ASP A 80 -13.27 -4.79 -7.49
N VAL A 81 -12.15 -4.07 -7.60
CA VAL A 81 -12.14 -2.60 -7.78
C VAL A 81 -12.33 -2.18 -9.23
N SER A 82 -11.74 -2.89 -10.19
CA SER A 82 -11.73 -2.49 -11.61
C SER A 82 -13.10 -2.24 -12.24
N PRO A 83 -14.20 -2.92 -11.86
CA PRO A 83 -15.54 -2.61 -12.39
C PRO A 83 -16.11 -1.28 -11.90
N VAL A 84 -15.61 -0.72 -10.81
CA VAL A 84 -16.16 0.50 -10.18
C VAL A 84 -15.24 1.71 -10.30
N GLY A 85 -14.00 1.52 -10.78
CA GLY A 85 -13.07 2.62 -11.03
C GLY A 85 -11.64 2.16 -11.31
N GLY A 86 -10.69 3.11 -11.28
CA GLY A 86 -9.28 2.84 -11.49
C GLY A 86 -8.65 2.05 -10.34
N PHE A 87 -7.71 1.18 -10.67
CA PHE A 87 -6.86 0.48 -9.72
C PHE A 87 -5.41 0.62 -10.15
N MET A 88 -4.54 0.99 -9.22
CA MET A 88 -3.09 1.06 -9.46
C MET A 88 -2.34 0.31 -8.37
N LEU A 89 -1.52 -0.65 -8.76
CA LEU A 89 -0.62 -1.38 -7.88
C LEU A 89 0.77 -0.76 -7.91
N VAL A 90 1.16 -0.18 -6.79
CA VAL A 90 2.52 0.35 -6.59
C VAL A 90 3.36 -0.69 -5.86
N HIS A 91 4.41 -1.20 -6.50
CA HIS A 91 5.41 -2.05 -5.87
C HIS A 91 6.53 -1.18 -5.32
N VAL A 92 6.68 -1.17 -4.00
CA VAL A 92 7.81 -0.51 -3.33
C VAL A 92 8.93 -1.53 -3.19
N ASP A 93 9.84 -1.54 -4.17
CA ASP A 93 10.94 -2.50 -4.31
C ASP A 93 12.24 -1.96 -3.69
N THR A 94 12.17 -1.67 -2.39
CA THR A 94 13.35 -1.25 -1.62
C THR A 94 14.06 -2.48 -1.06
N PRO A 95 15.38 -2.66 -1.28
CA PRO A 95 16.13 -3.80 -0.77
C PRO A 95 15.91 -4.02 0.74
N LEU A 96 15.79 -5.28 1.14
CA LEU A 96 15.49 -5.67 2.52
C LEU A 96 16.53 -5.10 3.51
N GLU A 97 17.80 -5.11 3.13
CA GLU A 97 18.90 -4.56 3.92
C GLU A 97 18.72 -3.07 4.22
N VAL A 98 18.20 -2.31 3.27
CA VAL A 98 17.89 -0.89 3.44
C VAL A 98 16.69 -0.71 4.36
N CYS A 99 15.66 -1.55 4.23
CA CYS A 99 14.52 -1.56 5.13
C CYS A 99 14.92 -1.90 6.57
N GLU A 100 15.80 -2.88 6.76
CA GLU A 100 16.34 -3.26 8.06
C GLU A 100 17.17 -2.13 8.68
N GLN A 101 18.01 -1.43 7.91
CA GLN A 101 18.77 -0.27 8.39
C GLN A 101 17.87 0.87 8.82
N ARG A 102 16.75 1.09 8.12
CA ARG A 102 15.79 2.14 8.46
C ARG A 102 14.97 1.81 9.70
N ASP A 103 14.60 0.57 9.90
CA ASP A 103 13.82 -0.07 11.00
C ASP A 103 13.14 0.90 12.00
N ARG A 104 12.37 1.85 11.49
CA ARG A 104 11.78 2.97 12.26
C ARG A 104 10.96 2.54 13.48
N LYS A 105 10.38 1.34 13.44
CA LYS A 105 9.55 0.78 14.52
C LYS A 105 10.31 -0.29 15.33
N GLY A 106 11.56 -0.61 15.01
CA GLY A 106 12.34 -1.68 15.64
C GLY A 106 11.77 -3.09 15.40
N LEU A 107 10.95 -3.26 14.35
CA LEU A 107 10.28 -4.53 14.08
C LEU A 107 11.21 -5.54 13.43
N TYR A 108 12.10 -5.10 12.54
CA TYR A 108 13.10 -5.98 11.92
C TYR A 108 14.06 -6.54 12.95
N ALA A 109 14.57 -5.69 13.87
CA ALA A 109 15.43 -6.14 14.96
C ALA A 109 14.73 -7.19 15.85
N LYS A 110 13.46 -7.00 16.18
CA LYS A 110 12.65 -7.97 16.94
C LYS A 110 12.41 -9.27 16.17
N ALA A 111 12.17 -9.19 14.86
CA ALA A 111 11.99 -10.37 14.01
C ALA A 111 13.28 -11.18 13.91
N ARG A 112 14.44 -10.54 13.71
CA ARG A 112 15.76 -11.19 13.69
C ARG A 112 16.10 -11.85 15.03
N ALA A 113 15.70 -11.23 16.15
CA ALA A 113 15.83 -11.81 17.50
C ALA A 113 14.84 -12.96 17.79
N GLY A 114 13.93 -13.30 16.85
CA GLY A 114 12.92 -14.34 17.02
C GLY A 114 11.78 -13.96 17.98
N ILE A 115 11.69 -12.70 18.37
CA ILE A 115 10.63 -12.17 19.27
C ILE A 115 9.32 -12.05 18.49
N ILE A 116 9.38 -11.59 17.23
CA ILE A 116 8.24 -11.54 16.33
C ILE A 116 8.37 -12.71 15.36
N LYS A 117 7.34 -13.56 15.32
CA LYS A 117 7.19 -14.66 14.37
C LYS A 117 6.32 -14.19 13.20
N GLU A 118 6.33 -14.95 12.10
CA GLU A 118 5.51 -14.67 10.91
C GLU A 118 5.72 -13.24 10.38
N PHE A 119 7.00 -12.84 10.24
CA PHE A 119 7.36 -11.50 9.76
C PHE A 119 7.71 -11.54 8.27
N THR A 120 6.96 -10.81 7.45
CA THR A 120 7.15 -10.75 6.00
C THR A 120 8.56 -10.27 5.63
N GLY A 121 9.23 -11.01 4.77
CA GLY A 121 10.59 -10.73 4.33
C GLY A 121 11.70 -11.30 5.23
N ILE A 122 11.36 -11.80 6.43
CA ILE A 122 12.32 -12.45 7.35
C ILE A 122 11.98 -13.94 7.53
N SER A 123 10.83 -14.25 8.13
CA SER A 123 10.36 -15.62 8.36
C SER A 123 9.25 -16.04 7.41
N ASP A 124 8.52 -15.09 6.83
CA ASP A 124 7.44 -15.31 5.88
C ASP A 124 7.79 -14.72 4.51
N PRO A 125 7.31 -15.36 3.41
CA PRO A 125 7.59 -14.89 2.07
C PRO A 125 6.89 -13.58 1.75
N TYR A 126 7.47 -12.82 0.82
CA TYR A 126 6.82 -11.78 0.06
C TYR A 126 6.83 -12.19 -1.42
N GLU A 127 5.66 -12.28 -2.02
CA GLU A 127 5.52 -12.60 -3.44
C GLU A 127 5.55 -11.29 -4.24
N GLU A 128 6.64 -11.08 -4.99
CA GLU A 128 6.79 -9.89 -5.83
C GLU A 128 5.70 -9.83 -6.90
N PRO A 129 5.03 -8.67 -7.09
CA PRO A 129 4.01 -8.54 -8.11
C PRO A 129 4.65 -8.47 -9.50
N ALA A 130 4.29 -9.41 -10.37
CA ALA A 130 4.69 -9.38 -11.78
C ALA A 130 3.87 -8.39 -12.64
N ASP A 131 2.77 -7.89 -12.10
CA ASP A 131 1.77 -7.03 -12.73
C ASP A 131 1.63 -5.66 -12.06
N ALA A 132 2.69 -5.19 -11.38
CA ALA A 132 2.72 -3.85 -10.79
C ALA A 132 2.61 -2.78 -11.90
N ASP A 133 1.76 -1.78 -11.69
CA ASP A 133 1.60 -0.66 -12.62
C ASP A 133 2.80 0.29 -12.54
N ILE A 134 3.42 0.39 -11.37
CA ILE A 134 4.68 1.10 -11.15
C ILE A 134 5.51 0.39 -10.07
N THR A 135 6.82 0.31 -10.28
CA THR A 135 7.79 -0.18 -9.28
C THR A 135 8.74 0.94 -8.90
N ILE A 136 8.96 1.13 -7.60
CA ILE A 136 9.76 2.23 -7.05
C ILE A 136 10.77 1.69 -6.04
N ASP A 137 12.06 1.87 -6.32
CA ASP A 137 13.12 1.70 -5.31
C ASP A 137 13.28 3.02 -4.54
N THR A 138 13.01 3.00 -3.23
CA THR A 138 13.11 4.18 -2.38
C THR A 138 14.47 4.34 -1.71
N THR A 139 15.49 3.58 -2.10
CA THR A 139 16.83 3.61 -1.48
C THR A 139 17.40 5.02 -1.43
N ALA A 140 17.32 5.75 -2.54
CA ALA A 140 17.85 7.11 -2.71
C ALA A 140 16.77 8.19 -2.81
N LEU A 141 15.49 7.85 -2.57
CA LEU A 141 14.37 8.79 -2.69
C LEU A 141 13.88 9.26 -1.31
N THR A 142 13.50 10.52 -1.24
CA THR A 142 12.66 11.02 -0.16
C THR A 142 11.22 10.53 -0.33
N PRO A 143 10.39 10.55 0.73
CA PRO A 143 8.97 10.24 0.61
C PRO A 143 8.24 11.12 -0.41
N GLU A 144 8.61 12.40 -0.51
CA GLU A 144 8.05 13.38 -1.43
C GLU A 144 8.40 13.05 -2.88
N GLU A 145 9.65 12.66 -3.16
CA GLU A 145 10.10 12.25 -4.49
C GLU A 145 9.40 10.96 -4.95
N ALA A 146 9.25 9.98 -4.04
CA ALA A 146 8.52 8.76 -4.32
C ALA A 146 7.03 9.06 -4.61
N ALA A 147 6.40 9.94 -3.81
CA ALA A 147 5.02 10.37 -4.03
C ALA A 147 4.88 11.08 -5.38
N GLN A 148 5.83 11.95 -5.75
CA GLN A 148 5.82 12.65 -7.04
C GLN A 148 5.84 11.68 -8.22
N GLN A 149 6.64 10.62 -8.18
CA GLN A 149 6.65 9.60 -9.24
C GLN A 149 5.28 8.93 -9.40
N ILE A 150 4.60 8.63 -8.29
CA ILE A 150 3.26 8.02 -8.29
C ILE A 150 2.22 8.98 -8.86
N ILE A 151 2.24 10.26 -8.46
CA ILE A 151 1.32 11.28 -8.97
C ILE A 151 1.49 11.46 -10.48
N LEU A 152 2.72 11.59 -10.96
CA LEU A 152 3.00 11.68 -12.40
C LEU A 152 2.51 10.44 -13.18
N HIS A 153 2.58 9.27 -12.57
CA HIS A 153 2.03 8.06 -13.19
C HIS A 153 0.50 8.12 -13.25
N LEU A 154 -0.19 8.57 -12.18
CA LEU A 154 -1.64 8.74 -12.16
C LEU A 154 -2.12 9.77 -13.21
N GLU A 155 -1.38 10.87 -13.40
CA GLU A 155 -1.64 11.87 -14.43
C GLU A 155 -1.50 11.27 -15.84
N ARG A 156 -0.41 10.56 -16.08
CA ARG A 156 -0.13 9.91 -17.38
C ARG A 156 -1.20 8.90 -17.76
N GLU A 157 -1.70 8.14 -16.80
CA GLU A 157 -2.78 7.15 -17.01
C GLU A 157 -4.18 7.80 -17.02
N GLY A 158 -4.28 9.11 -16.79
CA GLY A 158 -5.54 9.86 -16.83
C GLY A 158 -6.45 9.67 -15.62
N TYR A 159 -5.93 9.17 -14.50
CA TYR A 159 -6.69 9.03 -13.26
C TYR A 159 -6.91 10.37 -12.54
N ILE A 160 -5.99 11.31 -12.73
CA ILE A 160 -6.06 12.68 -12.21
C ILE A 160 -5.69 13.65 -13.33
N GLY A 161 -6.19 14.88 -13.26
CA GLY A 161 -5.78 15.95 -14.17
C GLY A 161 -4.37 16.44 -13.85
N PRO A 162 -3.67 17.10 -14.81
CA PRO A 162 -2.40 17.74 -14.52
C PRO A 162 -2.59 18.82 -13.45
N ASP A 163 -1.58 18.95 -12.57
CA ASP A 163 -1.53 20.02 -11.57
C ASP A 163 -1.64 21.38 -12.29
N GLU A 164 -2.79 22.03 -12.21
CA GLU A 164 -2.95 23.44 -12.60
C GLU A 164 -2.32 24.31 -11.47
N GLY A 165 -0.97 24.39 -11.48
CA GLY A 165 -0.16 25.11 -10.50
C GLY A 165 -0.33 26.60 -10.51
#